data_7c64dd425f3b119621ee67d98fa2dd8b
#
_entry.id   7c64dd425f3b119621ee67d98fa2dd8b
#
_cell.length_a   1.000
_cell.length_b   1.000
_cell.length_c   1.000
_cell.angle_alpha   90.00
_cell.angle_beta   90.00
_cell.angle_gamma   90.00
#
_symmetry.space_group_name_H-M   'P 1'
#
loop_
_entity.id
_entity.type
_entity.pdbx_description
1 polymer ?
#
loop_
_entity_poly.entity_id
_entity_poly.type
_entity_poly.pdbx_seq_one_letter_code
_entity_poly.pdbx_strand_id
1 'polypeptide(L)'
;MIRRGPYPNRDELLAAVRIVFGSDAEEAIRTLDELDLSTWKESRERVQMAVLALSEGGLDKLREFTREASRDYRNVLYWSEFTKPGTERRVALEQRLADAGQSPWGRA
;
A
#
# COMPACT_ATOMS: atom_id res chain seq x y z
N MET A 1 18.63 9.06 -12.96
CA MET A 1 18.49 9.03 -11.52
C MET A 1 18.16 7.64 -11.01
N ILE A 2 18.89 7.20 -10.02
CA ILE A 2 18.68 5.89 -9.48
C ILE A 2 17.56 5.90 -8.46
N ARG A 3 16.63 5.01 -8.66
CA ARG A 3 15.53 4.81 -7.74
C ARG A 3 16.02 4.16 -6.46
N ARG A 4 15.63 4.71 -5.33
CA ARG A 4 16.03 4.13 -4.09
C ARG A 4 15.22 2.95 -3.75
N GLY A 5 15.81 1.82 -3.63
CA GLY A 5 15.21 0.62 -3.12
C GLY A 5 13.86 0.30 -3.72
N PRO A 6 13.13 -0.61 -3.12
CA PRO A 6 11.83 -1.07 -3.63
C PRO A 6 10.65 -0.26 -3.12
N TYR A 7 10.86 0.96 -2.70
CA TYR A 7 9.78 1.73 -2.10
C TYR A 7 9.05 2.55 -3.16
N PRO A 8 7.71 2.52 -3.14
CA PRO A 8 6.94 3.30 -4.09
C PRO A 8 7.00 4.79 -3.77
N ASN A 9 6.75 5.62 -4.78
CA ASN A 9 6.56 7.04 -4.55
C ASN A 9 5.05 7.33 -4.50
N ARG A 10 4.71 8.60 -4.26
CA ARG A 10 3.33 9.02 -4.15
C ARG A 10 2.53 8.76 -5.42
N ASP A 11 3.11 9.05 -6.58
CA ASP A 11 2.40 8.85 -7.85
C ASP A 11 2.10 7.39 -8.09
N GLU A 12 3.03 6.51 -7.75
CA GLU A 12 2.83 5.08 -7.89
C GLU A 12 1.73 4.59 -6.96
N LEU A 13 1.70 5.12 -5.73
CA LEU A 13 0.66 4.77 -4.79
C LEU A 13 -0.72 5.19 -5.30
N LEU A 14 -0.84 6.43 -5.78
CA LEU A 14 -2.11 6.91 -6.28
C LEU A 14 -2.60 6.10 -7.48
N ALA A 15 -1.68 5.75 -8.39
CA ALA A 15 -2.04 4.91 -9.53
C ALA A 15 -2.54 3.54 -9.07
N ALA A 16 -1.86 2.96 -8.08
CA ALA A 16 -2.27 1.66 -7.54
C ALA A 16 -3.66 1.72 -6.92
N VAL A 17 -3.93 2.77 -6.15
CA VAL A 17 -5.25 2.93 -5.52
C VAL A 17 -6.34 3.02 -6.58
N ARG A 18 -6.09 3.76 -7.65
CA ARG A 18 -7.08 3.90 -8.71
C ARG A 18 -7.36 2.57 -9.43
N ILE A 19 -6.32 1.77 -9.60
CA ILE A 19 -6.48 0.46 -10.22
C ILE A 19 -7.30 -0.47 -9.32
N VAL A 20 -7.03 -0.44 -8.01
CA VAL A 20 -7.67 -1.37 -7.08
C VAL A 20 -9.10 -0.94 -6.74
N PHE A 21 -9.33 0.34 -6.53
CA PHE A 21 -10.61 0.83 -6.04
C PHE A 21 -11.51 1.47 -7.09
N GLY A 22 -10.96 1.81 -8.26
CA GLY A 22 -11.79 2.37 -9.33
C GLY A 22 -12.57 3.61 -8.87
N SER A 23 -13.89 3.52 -8.91
CA SER A 23 -14.74 4.67 -8.56
C SER A 23 -14.63 5.06 -7.09
N ASP A 24 -14.16 4.16 -6.23
CA ASP A 24 -13.96 4.45 -4.81
C ASP A 24 -12.56 4.97 -4.51
N ALA A 25 -11.76 5.25 -5.53
CA ALA A 25 -10.36 5.59 -5.33
C ALA A 25 -10.17 6.85 -4.49
N GLU A 26 -11.01 7.86 -4.68
CA GLU A 26 -10.85 9.09 -3.92
C GLU A 26 -11.06 8.88 -2.42
N GLU A 27 -12.06 8.08 -2.08
CA GLU A 27 -12.29 7.77 -0.69
C GLU A 27 -11.15 6.92 -0.12
N ALA A 28 -10.64 5.98 -0.90
CA ALA A 28 -9.51 5.16 -0.50
C ALA A 28 -8.26 6.01 -0.27
N ILE A 29 -7.99 6.96 -1.16
CA ILE A 29 -6.85 7.86 -1.01
C ILE A 29 -6.99 8.67 0.27
N ARG A 30 -8.17 9.21 0.52
CA ARG A 30 -8.43 9.99 1.73
C ARG A 30 -8.20 9.15 2.98
N THR A 31 -8.65 7.90 2.95
CA THR A 31 -8.44 6.98 4.07
C THR A 31 -6.96 6.72 4.31
N LEU A 32 -6.21 6.44 3.24
CA LEU A 32 -4.78 6.21 3.36
C LEU A 32 -4.04 7.44 3.87
N ASP A 33 -4.51 8.63 3.50
CA ASP A 33 -3.86 9.87 3.93
C ASP A 33 -4.12 10.18 5.40
N GLU A 34 -5.01 9.45 6.06
CA GLU A 34 -5.19 9.56 7.50
C GLU A 34 -4.09 8.84 8.28
N LEU A 35 -3.24 8.09 7.60
CA LEU A 35 -2.14 7.40 8.26
C LEU A 35 -1.25 8.38 9.00
N ASP A 36 -1.04 8.11 10.28
CA ASP A 36 -0.23 8.96 11.14
C ASP A 36 1.09 8.27 11.45
N LEU A 37 2.17 8.73 10.82
CA LEU A 37 3.51 8.22 11.07
C LEU A 37 4.41 9.31 11.66
N SER A 38 3.83 10.28 12.34
CA SER A 38 4.59 11.44 12.81
C SER A 38 5.73 11.06 13.74
N THR A 39 5.61 9.93 14.46
CA THR A 39 6.64 9.48 15.39
C THR A 39 7.55 8.41 14.81
N TRP A 40 7.35 8.04 13.56
CA TRP A 40 8.10 6.94 12.94
C TRP A 40 8.94 7.45 11.79
N LYS A 41 10.03 6.72 11.50
CA LYS A 41 10.95 7.10 10.42
C LYS A 41 10.86 6.14 9.25
N GLU A 42 9.69 5.64 8.97
CA GLU A 42 9.49 4.75 7.85
C GLU A 42 8.91 5.51 6.66
N SER A 43 9.11 4.99 5.47
CA SER A 43 8.49 5.55 4.27
C SER A 43 6.98 5.44 4.37
N ARG A 44 6.30 6.58 4.28
CA ARG A 44 4.85 6.61 4.33
C ARG A 44 4.24 5.76 3.22
N GLU A 45 4.77 5.93 2.01
CA GLU A 45 4.22 5.22 0.86
C GLU A 45 4.43 3.71 0.95
N ARG A 46 5.52 3.28 1.56
CA ARG A 46 5.74 1.86 1.78
C ARG A 46 4.65 1.27 2.68
N VAL A 47 4.36 1.96 3.77
CA VAL A 47 3.33 1.51 4.71
C VAL A 47 1.95 1.56 4.05
N GLN A 48 1.67 2.64 3.31
CA GLN A 48 0.38 2.78 2.64
C GLN A 48 0.19 1.70 1.56
N MET A 49 1.24 1.35 0.85
CA MET A 49 1.15 0.28 -0.14
C MET A 49 0.90 -1.08 0.51
N ALA A 50 1.52 -1.32 1.68
CA ALA A 50 1.25 -2.54 2.43
C ALA A 50 -0.21 -2.60 2.89
N VAL A 51 -0.75 -1.49 3.37
CA VAL A 51 -2.15 -1.39 3.75
C VAL A 51 -3.05 -1.68 2.55
N LEU A 52 -2.71 -1.10 1.40
CA LEU A 52 -3.47 -1.32 0.18
C LEU A 52 -3.51 -2.80 -0.18
N ALA A 53 -2.36 -3.47 -0.13
CA ALA A 53 -2.30 -4.89 -0.45
C ALA A 53 -3.15 -5.71 0.51
N LEU A 54 -3.04 -5.43 1.80
CA LEU A 54 -3.78 -6.18 2.82
C LEU A 54 -5.27 -5.97 2.74
N SER A 55 -5.70 -4.82 2.21
CA SER A 55 -7.12 -4.49 2.12
C SER A 55 -7.88 -5.34 1.09
N GLU A 56 -7.16 -5.87 0.11
CA GLU A 56 -7.75 -6.66 -0.98
C GLU A 56 -8.88 -5.93 -1.70
N GLY A 57 -8.80 -4.61 -1.76
CA GLY A 57 -9.80 -3.80 -2.44
C GLY A 57 -11.03 -3.48 -1.62
N GLY A 58 -11.02 -3.80 -0.32
CA GLY A 58 -12.14 -3.50 0.57
C GLY A 58 -11.90 -2.23 1.36
N LEU A 59 -12.83 -1.27 1.27
CA LEU A 59 -12.69 -0.02 2.01
C LEU A 59 -12.68 -0.22 3.52
N ASP A 60 -13.49 -1.14 4.02
CA ASP A 60 -13.54 -1.41 5.46
C ASP A 60 -12.19 -1.93 5.96
N LYS A 61 -11.61 -2.85 5.20
CA LYS A 61 -10.30 -3.38 5.55
C LYS A 61 -9.22 -2.33 5.40
N LEU A 62 -9.34 -1.47 4.39
CA LEU A 62 -8.40 -0.39 4.21
C LEU A 62 -8.39 0.53 5.44
N ARG A 63 -9.56 0.87 5.95
CA ARG A 63 -9.68 1.69 7.16
C ARG A 63 -9.09 0.99 8.37
N GLU A 64 -9.38 -0.29 8.51
CA GLU A 64 -8.90 -1.08 9.63
C GLU A 64 -7.38 -1.13 9.66
N PHE A 65 -6.77 -1.46 8.51
CA PHE A 65 -5.31 -1.56 8.44
C PHE A 65 -4.62 -0.22 8.51
N THR A 66 -5.26 0.85 8.03
CA THR A 66 -4.72 2.21 8.20
C THR A 66 -4.67 2.59 9.67
N ARG A 67 -5.73 2.25 10.42
CA ARG A 67 -5.73 2.51 11.86
C ARG A 67 -4.67 1.70 12.57
N GLU A 68 -4.53 0.43 12.20
CA GLU A 68 -3.52 -0.42 12.81
C GLU A 68 -2.11 0.10 12.51
N ALA A 69 -1.87 0.56 11.28
CA ALA A 69 -0.58 1.11 10.90
C ALA A 69 -0.28 2.40 11.65
N SER A 70 -1.30 3.20 11.95
CA SER A 70 -1.11 4.42 12.73
C SER A 70 -0.74 4.11 14.18
N ARG A 71 -1.21 2.98 14.68
CA ARG A 71 -0.83 2.53 16.03
C ARG A 71 0.58 1.96 16.05
N ASP A 72 0.87 1.07 15.11
CA ASP A 72 2.19 0.46 14.99
C ASP A 72 2.36 -0.07 13.56
N TYR A 73 3.01 0.74 12.73
CA TYR A 73 3.19 0.40 11.32
C TYR A 73 3.96 -0.92 11.13
N ARG A 74 4.75 -1.33 12.14
CA ARG A 74 5.55 -2.55 12.03
C ARG A 74 4.68 -3.79 11.91
N ASN A 75 3.52 -3.79 12.56
CA ASN A 75 2.58 -4.91 12.44
C ASN A 75 2.11 -5.08 11.01
N VAL A 76 1.75 -3.97 10.36
CA VAL A 76 1.26 -4.02 9.00
C VAL A 76 2.35 -4.48 8.04
N LEU A 77 3.57 -3.97 8.20
CA LEU A 77 4.69 -4.42 7.37
C LEU A 77 4.99 -5.89 7.60
N TYR A 78 4.95 -6.33 8.85
CA TYR A 78 5.19 -7.74 9.16
C TYR A 78 4.16 -8.63 8.47
N TRP A 79 2.87 -8.29 8.59
CA TRP A 79 1.83 -9.08 7.96
C TRP A 79 1.99 -9.12 6.45
N SER A 80 2.33 -7.98 5.85
CA SER A 80 2.46 -7.88 4.39
C SER A 80 3.70 -8.60 3.85
N GLU A 81 4.79 -8.57 4.60
CA GLU A 81 6.09 -9.01 4.08
C GLU A 81 6.51 -10.38 4.59
N PHE A 82 6.01 -10.81 5.74
CA PHE A 82 6.53 -12.01 6.39
C PHE A 82 5.50 -13.10 6.67
N THR A 83 4.21 -12.83 6.48
CA THR A 83 3.21 -13.88 6.64
C THR A 83 2.80 -14.39 5.27
N LYS A 84 2.40 -15.68 5.20
CA LYS A 84 2.00 -16.25 3.93
C LYS A 84 0.78 -15.53 3.32
N PRO A 85 -0.32 -15.32 4.08
CA PRO A 85 -1.47 -14.61 3.49
C PRO A 85 -1.14 -13.19 3.05
N GLY A 86 -0.34 -12.47 3.83
CA GLY A 86 0.03 -11.10 3.47
C GLY A 86 0.92 -11.06 2.25
N THR A 87 1.87 -11.99 2.16
CA THR A 87 2.74 -12.07 1.00
C THR A 87 1.95 -12.40 -0.25
N GLU A 88 0.98 -13.29 -0.15
CA GLU A 88 0.12 -13.63 -1.29
C GLU A 88 -0.68 -12.42 -1.76
N ARG A 89 -1.18 -11.63 -0.82
CA ARG A 89 -1.92 -10.41 -1.15
C ARG A 89 -1.03 -9.38 -1.82
N ARG A 90 0.20 -9.24 -1.35
CA ARG A 90 1.16 -8.33 -1.95
C ARG A 90 1.50 -8.75 -3.38
N VAL A 91 1.74 -10.04 -3.58
CA VAL A 91 2.04 -10.55 -4.91
C VAL A 91 0.85 -10.36 -5.85
N ALA A 92 -0.37 -10.60 -5.34
CA ALA A 92 -1.58 -10.38 -6.14
C ALA A 92 -1.72 -8.91 -6.54
N LEU A 93 -1.40 -7.99 -5.65
CA LEU A 93 -1.42 -6.57 -5.97
C LEU A 93 -0.37 -6.24 -7.04
N GLU A 94 0.84 -6.74 -6.87
CA GLU A 94 1.91 -6.52 -7.84
C GLU A 94 1.50 -7.01 -9.23
N GLN A 95 0.89 -8.19 -9.28
CA GLN A 95 0.45 -8.74 -10.55
C GLN A 95 -0.63 -7.87 -11.18
N ARG A 96 -1.56 -7.40 -10.38
CA ARG A 96 -2.63 -6.54 -10.86
C ARG A 96 -2.08 -5.23 -11.42
N LEU A 97 -1.09 -4.66 -10.76
CA LEU A 97 -0.45 -3.44 -11.23
C LEU A 97 0.31 -3.68 -12.53
N ALA A 98 1.01 -4.81 -12.61
CA ALA A 98 1.73 -5.16 -13.83
C ALA A 98 0.78 -5.34 -15.00
N ASP A 99 -0.37 -5.98 -14.78
CA ASP A 99 -1.37 -6.18 -15.81
C ASP A 99 -1.94 -4.85 -16.32
N ALA A 100 -1.95 -3.84 -15.47
CA ALA A 100 -2.43 -2.51 -15.83
C ALA A 100 -1.32 -1.60 -16.37
N GLY A 101 -0.12 -2.15 -16.58
CA GLY A 101 0.98 -1.38 -17.13
C GLY A 101 1.74 -0.54 -16.12
N GLN A 102 1.49 -0.77 -14.82
CA GLN A 102 2.20 -0.06 -13.77
C GLN A 102 3.40 -0.85 -13.31
N SER A 103 4.50 -0.14 -13.03
CA SER A 103 5.71 -0.78 -12.54
C SER A 103 5.69 -0.73 -11.02
N PRO A 104 5.41 -1.87 -10.36
CA PRO A 104 5.29 -1.82 -8.90
C PRO A 104 6.64 -1.48 -8.27
N TRP A 105 6.56 -0.67 -7.23
CA TRP A 105 7.73 -0.29 -6.44
C TRP A 105 8.87 0.28 -7.28
N GLY A 106 8.55 0.88 -8.42
CA GLY A 106 9.55 1.54 -9.24
C GLY A 106 10.60 0.62 -9.79
N ARG A 107 10.26 -0.62 -10.02
CA ARG A 107 11.19 -1.54 -10.65
C ARG A 107 11.62 -1.03 -12.00
N ALA A 108 12.90 -1.05 -12.21
CA ALA A 108 13.46 -0.57 -13.46
C ALA A 108 13.12 -1.48 -14.62
#